data_e0593ac694b2c4cc83d83728b41b3692
#
_entry.id   e0593ac694b2c4cc83d83728b41b3692
#
_cell.length_a   1.000
_cell.length_b   1.000
_cell.length_c   1.000
_cell.angle_alpha   90.00
_cell.angle_beta   90.00
_cell.angle_gamma   90.00
#
_symmetry.space_group_name_H-M   'P 1'
#
loop_
_entity.id
_entity.type
_entity.pdbx_description
1 polymer ?
#
loop_
_entity_poly.entity_id
_entity_poly.type
_entity_poly.pdbx_seq_one_letter_code
_entity_poly.pdbx_strand_id
1 'polypeptide(L)'
;SNHNRDFANAKKLIDVAAEAGADAVKFQIFSAEAIYSKKTPMASYLKDKKLAKDGESLWDIIKRIEIPRQWTPDLMSYCRQKGIIFLSTPFDLNAVDELEAAGVAAYKVASFEITHLPMLKKISATGKPIILSTGMASLEDIEIALAAIKAGGSSEVALLHCAIAYPPKYEDINLRAMDTMRQAFGLPVGFSDHTMGHVTDVAAVA
;
A
#
# COMPACT_ATOMS: atom_id res chain seq x y z
N SER A 1 5.42 -8.58 6.13
CA SER A 1 3.99 -8.97 6.10
C SER A 1 3.58 -9.56 7.46
N ASN A 2 2.50 -9.09 8.04
CA ASN A 2 2.04 -9.51 9.37
C ASN A 2 1.52 -10.95 9.42
N HIS A 3 1.15 -11.51 8.26
CA HIS A 3 0.72 -12.91 8.15
C HIS A 3 1.88 -13.92 8.20
N ASN A 4 3.14 -13.46 8.20
CA ASN A 4 4.35 -14.32 8.26
C ASN A 4 4.35 -15.47 7.23
N ARG A 5 3.75 -15.27 6.06
CA ARG A 5 3.57 -16.27 5.01
C ARG A 5 2.80 -17.52 5.49
N ASP A 6 1.89 -17.30 6.44
CA ASP A 6 0.97 -18.30 6.96
C ASP A 6 -0.46 -17.93 6.56
N PHE A 7 -1.14 -18.83 5.83
CA PHE A 7 -2.48 -18.59 5.30
C PHE A 7 -3.54 -18.46 6.40
N ALA A 8 -3.40 -19.25 7.46
CA ALA A 8 -4.32 -19.17 8.59
C ALA A 8 -4.18 -17.84 9.32
N ASN A 9 -2.96 -17.33 9.48
CA ASN A 9 -2.74 -15.99 10.03
C ASN A 9 -3.27 -14.88 9.11
N ALA A 10 -3.16 -15.04 7.79
CA ALA A 10 -3.77 -14.08 6.86
C ALA A 10 -5.29 -14.00 7.05
N LYS A 11 -5.97 -15.12 7.23
CA LYS A 11 -7.42 -15.17 7.53
C LYS A 11 -7.75 -14.55 8.89
N LYS A 12 -6.96 -14.81 9.94
CA LYS A 12 -7.14 -14.15 11.25
C LYS A 12 -7.02 -12.63 11.18
N LEU A 13 -6.12 -12.10 10.35
CA LEU A 13 -6.00 -10.66 10.14
C LEU A 13 -7.25 -10.07 9.46
N ILE A 14 -7.88 -10.82 8.56
CA ILE A 14 -9.19 -10.45 7.99
C ILE A 14 -10.27 -10.44 9.07
N ASP A 15 -10.32 -11.48 9.91
CA ASP A 15 -11.28 -11.56 11.02
C ASP A 15 -11.16 -10.35 11.95
N VAL A 16 -9.93 -10.05 12.39
CA VAL A 16 -9.67 -8.89 13.27
C VAL A 16 -10.09 -7.57 12.61
N ALA A 17 -9.80 -7.37 11.32
CA ALA A 17 -10.19 -6.16 10.61
C ALA A 17 -11.72 -6.03 10.52
N ALA A 18 -12.43 -7.11 10.20
CA ALA A 18 -13.89 -7.13 10.12
C ALA A 18 -14.55 -6.92 11.50
N GLU A 19 -14.05 -7.56 12.55
CA GLU A 19 -14.51 -7.40 13.94
C GLU A 19 -14.28 -5.98 14.46
N ALA A 20 -13.19 -5.33 14.02
CA ALA A 20 -12.91 -3.93 14.34
C ALA A 20 -13.79 -2.92 13.57
N GLY A 21 -14.66 -3.38 12.67
CA GLY A 21 -15.55 -2.53 11.88
C GLY A 21 -14.84 -1.80 10.72
N ALA A 22 -13.71 -2.31 10.24
CA ALA A 22 -13.05 -1.75 9.07
C ALA A 22 -13.85 -2.05 7.79
N ASP A 23 -13.95 -1.08 6.87
CA ASP A 23 -14.61 -1.27 5.58
C ASP A 23 -13.80 -2.17 4.63
N ALA A 24 -12.47 -2.14 4.76
CA ALA A 24 -11.57 -2.90 3.90
C ALA A 24 -10.35 -3.43 4.65
N VAL A 25 -9.83 -4.56 4.19
CA VAL A 25 -8.52 -5.09 4.59
C VAL A 25 -7.58 -5.10 3.40
N LYS A 26 -6.34 -4.63 3.61
CA LYS A 26 -5.37 -4.47 2.52
C LYS A 26 -4.18 -5.41 2.66
N PHE A 27 -3.91 -6.15 1.58
CA PHE A 27 -2.70 -6.93 1.39
C PHE A 27 -1.72 -6.23 0.44
N GLN A 28 -0.57 -6.84 0.21
CA GLN A 28 0.48 -6.32 -0.68
C GLN A 28 0.98 -7.48 -1.54
N ILE A 29 0.94 -7.32 -2.87
CA ILE A 29 1.46 -8.30 -3.83
C ILE A 29 2.76 -7.79 -4.40
N PHE A 30 3.85 -8.33 -3.89
CA PHE A 30 5.20 -8.06 -4.35
C PHE A 30 5.99 -9.36 -4.51
N SER A 31 7.07 -9.30 -5.27
CA SER A 31 8.10 -10.34 -5.29
C SER A 31 9.48 -9.68 -5.11
N ALA A 32 10.39 -10.38 -4.47
CA ALA A 32 11.75 -9.88 -4.28
C ALA A 32 12.41 -9.55 -5.62
N GLU A 33 12.15 -10.36 -6.64
CA GLU A 33 12.66 -10.18 -8.00
C GLU A 33 12.18 -8.89 -8.66
N ALA A 34 10.96 -8.45 -8.37
CA ALA A 34 10.37 -7.25 -9.00
C ALA A 34 10.85 -5.95 -8.35
N ILE A 35 11.11 -5.96 -7.04
CA ILE A 35 11.35 -4.71 -6.30
C ILE A 35 12.80 -4.52 -5.83
N TYR A 36 13.61 -5.58 -5.74
CA TYR A 36 14.97 -5.45 -5.23
C TYR A 36 16.00 -6.20 -6.10
N SER A 37 17.13 -5.53 -6.36
CA SER A 37 18.32 -6.21 -6.86
C SER A 37 18.94 -7.07 -5.75
N LYS A 38 19.43 -8.26 -6.10
CA LYS A 38 20.22 -9.10 -5.16
C LYS A 38 21.44 -8.37 -4.59
N LYS A 39 21.91 -7.31 -5.26
CA LYS A 39 23.03 -6.47 -4.83
C LYS A 39 22.59 -5.30 -3.96
N THR A 40 21.30 -5.12 -3.69
CA THR A 40 20.81 -4.02 -2.85
C THR A 40 21.37 -4.16 -1.44
N PRO A 41 22.05 -3.11 -0.90
CA PRO A 41 22.60 -3.17 0.43
C PRO A 41 21.52 -3.29 1.50
N MET A 42 21.85 -3.94 2.61
CA MET A 42 20.97 -4.06 3.75
C MET A 42 20.66 -2.68 4.34
N ALA A 43 19.40 -2.36 4.48
CA ALA A 43 18.96 -1.12 5.13
C ALA A 43 19.36 -1.13 6.63
N SER A 44 19.92 -0.02 7.11
CA SER A 44 20.42 0.11 8.47
C SER A 44 19.38 -0.24 9.52
N TYR A 45 18.17 0.27 9.38
CA TYR A 45 17.07 0.05 10.34
C TYR A 45 16.68 -1.44 10.51
N LEU A 46 16.90 -2.28 9.49
CA LEU A 46 16.63 -3.73 9.59
C LEU A 46 17.68 -4.43 10.45
N LYS A 47 18.93 -3.98 10.39
CA LYS A 47 20.00 -4.45 11.27
C LYS A 47 19.77 -4.03 12.71
N ASP A 48 19.44 -2.75 12.92
CA ASP A 48 19.22 -2.16 14.25
C ASP A 48 18.06 -2.83 14.99
N LYS A 49 17.00 -3.19 14.28
CA LYS A 49 15.81 -3.86 14.84
C LYS A 49 15.94 -5.38 14.92
N LYS A 50 17.09 -5.96 14.59
CA LYS A 50 17.33 -7.42 14.55
C LYS A 50 16.27 -8.18 13.71
N LEU A 51 15.79 -7.57 12.65
CA LEU A 51 14.81 -8.18 11.74
C LEU A 51 15.49 -9.07 10.68
N ALA A 52 16.76 -8.89 10.47
CA ALA A 52 17.61 -9.72 9.62
C ALA A 52 18.27 -10.84 10.44
N LYS A 53 18.35 -12.03 9.88
CA LYS A 53 19.20 -13.12 10.40
C LYS A 53 20.65 -12.86 9.99
N ASP A 54 21.59 -13.47 10.71
CA ASP A 54 23.01 -13.36 10.35
C ASP A 54 23.26 -13.82 8.91
N GLY A 55 23.90 -12.95 8.12
CA GLY A 55 24.19 -13.23 6.71
C GLY A 55 23.02 -13.09 5.75
N GLU A 56 21.79 -12.79 6.22
CA GLU A 56 20.62 -12.61 5.37
C GLU A 56 20.71 -11.27 4.61
N SER A 57 20.50 -11.30 3.30
CA SER A 57 20.42 -10.09 2.47
C SER A 57 19.04 -9.45 2.55
N LEU A 58 18.91 -8.18 2.11
CA LEU A 58 17.60 -7.54 1.99
C LEU A 58 16.68 -8.32 1.05
N TRP A 59 17.23 -8.86 -0.04
CA TRP A 59 16.48 -9.68 -0.99
C TRP A 59 15.91 -10.95 -0.32
N ASP A 60 16.71 -11.64 0.52
CA ASP A 60 16.26 -12.84 1.24
C ASP A 60 15.14 -12.52 2.23
N ILE A 61 15.23 -11.39 2.93
CA ILE A 61 14.16 -10.92 3.84
C ILE A 61 12.87 -10.72 3.06
N ILE A 62 12.91 -10.00 1.94
CA ILE A 62 11.73 -9.73 1.12
C ILE A 62 11.16 -11.04 0.56
N LYS A 63 12.02 -11.93 0.05
CA LYS A 63 11.61 -13.25 -0.44
C LYS A 63 10.89 -14.08 0.61
N ARG A 64 11.33 -13.99 1.85
CA ARG A 64 10.74 -14.71 2.99
C ARG A 64 9.35 -14.18 3.38
N ILE A 65 9.07 -12.89 3.16
CA ILE A 65 7.83 -12.23 3.60
C ILE A 65 6.83 -11.95 2.46
N GLU A 66 7.19 -12.23 1.21
CA GLU A 66 6.25 -12.08 0.09
C GLU A 66 5.02 -12.98 0.26
N ILE A 67 3.86 -12.49 -0.18
CA ILE A 67 2.64 -13.29 -0.17
C ILE A 67 2.64 -14.27 -1.36
N PRO A 68 2.28 -15.54 -1.15
CA PRO A 68 2.02 -16.44 -2.27
C PRO A 68 0.84 -15.92 -3.10
N ARG A 69 1.09 -15.58 -4.37
CA ARG A 69 0.10 -14.92 -5.25
C ARG A 69 -1.16 -15.74 -5.44
N GLN A 70 -1.04 -17.08 -5.41
CA GLN A 70 -2.17 -18.00 -5.49
C GLN A 70 -3.17 -17.90 -4.32
N TRP A 71 -2.83 -17.20 -3.23
CA TRP A 71 -3.76 -16.98 -2.12
C TRP A 71 -4.82 -15.91 -2.42
N THR A 72 -4.59 -15.05 -3.40
CA THR A 72 -5.47 -13.89 -3.67
C THR A 72 -6.93 -14.28 -3.86
N PRO A 73 -7.31 -15.26 -4.68
CA PRO A 73 -8.72 -15.63 -4.86
C PRO A 73 -9.37 -16.13 -3.55
N ASP A 74 -8.64 -16.94 -2.78
CA ASP A 74 -9.14 -17.51 -1.52
C ASP A 74 -9.31 -16.43 -0.44
N LEU A 75 -8.34 -15.49 -0.32
CA LEU A 75 -8.43 -14.36 0.60
C LEU A 75 -9.59 -13.42 0.22
N MET A 76 -9.77 -13.15 -1.07
CA MET A 76 -10.92 -12.37 -1.55
C MET A 76 -12.25 -13.06 -1.25
N SER A 77 -12.34 -14.38 -1.46
CA SER A 77 -13.52 -15.15 -1.11
C SER A 77 -13.80 -15.08 0.39
N TYR A 78 -12.76 -15.19 1.21
CA TYR A 78 -12.89 -15.09 2.65
C TYR A 78 -13.32 -13.70 3.12
N CYS A 79 -12.78 -12.63 2.52
CA CYS A 79 -13.22 -11.26 2.78
C CYS A 79 -14.72 -11.08 2.47
N ARG A 80 -15.19 -11.62 1.34
CA ARG A 80 -16.63 -11.59 1.01
C ARG A 80 -17.50 -12.29 2.05
N GLN A 81 -17.05 -13.45 2.57
CA GLN A 81 -17.76 -14.18 3.64
C GLN A 81 -17.84 -13.36 4.93
N LYS A 82 -16.83 -12.53 5.20
CA LYS A 82 -16.76 -11.67 6.40
C LYS A 82 -17.40 -10.28 6.19
N GLY A 83 -17.90 -9.99 5.01
CA GLY A 83 -18.52 -8.69 4.70
C GLY A 83 -17.54 -7.52 4.64
N ILE A 84 -16.25 -7.77 4.40
CA ILE A 84 -15.19 -6.76 4.31
C ILE A 84 -14.62 -6.70 2.91
N ILE A 85 -14.26 -5.51 2.42
CA ILE A 85 -13.66 -5.34 1.10
C ILE A 85 -12.19 -5.81 1.12
N PHE A 86 -11.82 -6.64 0.14
CA PHE A 86 -10.41 -6.97 -0.10
C PHE A 86 -9.77 -5.90 -0.97
N LEU A 87 -8.66 -5.34 -0.50
CA LEU A 87 -7.77 -4.47 -1.29
C LEU A 87 -6.37 -5.06 -1.35
N SER A 88 -5.64 -4.70 -2.39
CA SER A 88 -4.22 -5.03 -2.47
C SER A 88 -3.42 -3.93 -3.14
N THR A 89 -2.15 -3.83 -2.75
CA THR A 89 -1.16 -2.97 -3.40
C THR A 89 -0.34 -3.84 -4.36
N PRO A 90 -0.41 -3.62 -5.68
CA PRO A 90 0.53 -4.22 -6.63
C PRO A 90 1.87 -3.47 -6.58
N PHE A 91 2.96 -4.20 -6.78
CA PHE A 91 4.32 -3.64 -6.89
C PHE A 91 4.97 -3.97 -8.24
N ASP A 92 4.25 -4.61 -9.14
CA ASP A 92 4.68 -4.88 -10.51
C ASP A 92 3.48 -4.98 -11.45
N LEU A 93 3.75 -4.93 -12.76
CA LEU A 93 2.71 -4.93 -13.79
C LEU A 93 1.93 -6.25 -13.85
N ASN A 94 2.55 -7.38 -13.51
CA ASN A 94 1.88 -8.68 -13.48
C ASN A 94 0.90 -8.75 -12.29
N ALA A 95 1.28 -8.14 -11.15
CA ALA A 95 0.37 -8.05 -10.00
C ALA A 95 -0.91 -7.25 -10.34
N VAL A 96 -0.82 -6.25 -11.22
CA VAL A 96 -2.01 -5.54 -11.71
C VAL A 96 -2.91 -6.49 -12.50
N ASP A 97 -2.35 -7.27 -13.42
CA ASP A 97 -3.13 -8.24 -14.22
C ASP A 97 -3.79 -9.31 -13.33
N GLU A 98 -3.06 -9.82 -12.35
CA GLU A 98 -3.58 -10.82 -11.40
C GLU A 98 -4.72 -10.27 -10.55
N LEU A 99 -4.59 -9.04 -10.05
CA LEU A 99 -5.63 -8.38 -9.27
C LEU A 99 -6.85 -8.05 -10.13
N GLU A 100 -6.65 -7.64 -11.39
CA GLU A 100 -7.74 -7.40 -12.33
C GLU A 100 -8.50 -8.69 -12.61
N ALA A 101 -7.79 -9.78 -12.92
CA ALA A 101 -8.38 -11.09 -13.14
C ALA A 101 -9.13 -11.63 -11.91
N ALA A 102 -8.66 -11.32 -10.71
CA ALA A 102 -9.32 -11.67 -9.46
C ALA A 102 -10.57 -10.80 -9.16
N GLY A 103 -10.73 -9.67 -9.84
CA GLY A 103 -11.89 -8.79 -9.70
C GLY A 103 -11.84 -7.90 -8.46
N VAL A 104 -10.67 -7.31 -8.13
CA VAL A 104 -10.58 -6.33 -7.03
C VAL A 104 -11.49 -5.13 -7.27
N ALA A 105 -12.01 -4.55 -6.18
CA ALA A 105 -12.92 -3.40 -6.27
C ALA A 105 -12.18 -2.08 -6.53
N ALA A 106 -10.94 -1.95 -6.06
CA ALA A 106 -10.11 -0.76 -6.18
C ALA A 106 -8.63 -1.13 -6.05
N TYR A 107 -7.77 -0.22 -6.43
CA TYR A 107 -6.32 -0.38 -6.28
C TYR A 107 -5.75 0.54 -5.21
N LYS A 108 -4.86 0.01 -4.38
CA LYS A 108 -4.00 0.82 -3.51
C LYS A 108 -2.63 0.94 -4.14
N VAL A 109 -2.14 2.17 -4.29
CA VAL A 109 -0.77 2.44 -4.76
C VAL A 109 0.06 2.94 -3.58
N ALA A 110 1.21 2.32 -3.35
CA ALA A 110 2.11 2.72 -2.28
C ALA A 110 2.89 3.99 -2.66
N SER A 111 3.44 4.69 -1.66
CA SER A 111 4.14 5.95 -1.86
C SER A 111 5.34 5.83 -2.81
N PHE A 112 6.07 4.72 -2.73
CA PHE A 112 7.24 4.47 -3.58
C PHE A 112 6.90 4.29 -5.07
N GLU A 113 5.68 3.89 -5.36
CA GLU A 113 5.20 3.62 -6.72
C GLU A 113 4.56 4.86 -7.39
N ILE A 114 4.49 6.00 -6.70
CA ILE A 114 3.90 7.22 -7.27
C ILE A 114 4.61 7.68 -8.55
N THR A 115 5.91 7.43 -8.66
CA THR A 115 6.71 7.75 -9.85
C THR A 115 6.71 6.64 -10.90
N HIS A 116 6.08 5.50 -10.64
CA HIS A 116 6.00 4.39 -11.60
C HIS A 116 4.86 4.62 -12.60
N LEU A 117 5.02 5.64 -13.47
CA LEU A 117 3.99 6.09 -14.39
C LEU A 117 3.42 4.98 -15.30
N PRO A 118 4.22 4.01 -15.81
CA PRO A 118 3.67 2.89 -16.56
C PRO A 118 2.67 2.04 -15.76
N MET A 119 2.94 1.81 -14.46
CA MET A 119 2.03 1.07 -13.59
C MET A 119 0.76 1.88 -13.29
N LEU A 120 0.89 3.18 -13.03
CA LEU A 120 -0.25 4.07 -12.81
C LEU A 120 -1.19 4.09 -14.02
N LYS A 121 -0.65 4.19 -15.25
CA LYS A 121 -1.42 4.12 -16.49
C LYS A 121 -2.12 2.77 -16.66
N LYS A 122 -1.43 1.68 -16.33
CA LYS A 122 -2.00 0.33 -16.44
C LYS A 122 -3.15 0.13 -15.43
N ILE A 123 -2.97 0.54 -14.19
CA ILE A 123 -4.03 0.52 -13.17
C ILE A 123 -5.21 1.38 -13.61
N SER A 124 -4.93 2.60 -14.08
CA SER A 124 -5.96 3.53 -14.51
C SER A 124 -6.79 3.01 -15.70
N ALA A 125 -6.17 2.27 -16.62
CA ALA A 125 -6.86 1.64 -17.76
C ALA A 125 -7.90 0.60 -17.35
N THR A 126 -7.88 0.11 -16.09
CA THR A 126 -8.94 -0.77 -15.55
C THR A 126 -10.25 -0.05 -15.27
N GLY A 127 -10.23 1.29 -15.20
CA GLY A 127 -11.39 2.12 -14.86
C GLY A 127 -11.79 2.08 -13.38
N LYS A 128 -11.04 1.37 -12.53
CA LYS A 128 -11.34 1.21 -11.09
C LYS A 128 -10.78 2.36 -10.26
N PRO A 129 -11.40 2.63 -9.07
CA PRO A 129 -10.90 3.62 -8.14
C PRO A 129 -9.46 3.36 -7.69
N ILE A 130 -8.71 4.43 -7.46
CA ILE A 130 -7.30 4.39 -7.05
C ILE A 130 -7.14 5.12 -5.72
N ILE A 131 -6.55 4.45 -4.73
CA ILE A 131 -6.12 5.06 -3.47
C ILE A 131 -4.60 5.23 -3.54
N LEU A 132 -4.13 6.46 -3.74
CA LEU A 132 -2.72 6.80 -3.98
C LEU A 132 -2.08 7.40 -2.74
N SER A 133 -1.08 6.71 -2.17
CA SER A 133 -0.24 7.28 -1.11
C SER A 133 0.83 8.20 -1.68
N THR A 134 1.11 9.30 -0.96
CA THR A 134 1.93 10.42 -1.41
C THR A 134 3.17 10.67 -0.55
N GLY A 135 3.58 9.72 0.28
CA GLY A 135 4.80 9.86 1.09
C GLY A 135 6.02 10.11 0.20
N MET A 136 6.91 11.02 0.61
CA MET A 136 8.08 11.54 -0.12
C MET A 136 7.77 12.39 -1.35
N ALA A 137 6.54 12.42 -1.84
CA ALA A 137 6.19 13.14 -3.04
C ALA A 137 6.08 14.64 -2.79
N SER A 138 6.59 15.44 -3.71
CA SER A 138 6.25 16.85 -3.82
C SER A 138 4.85 17.01 -4.43
N LEU A 139 4.28 18.24 -4.39
CA LEU A 139 3.03 18.51 -5.10
C LEU A 139 3.16 18.29 -6.61
N GLU A 140 4.34 18.57 -7.18
CA GLU A 140 4.63 18.31 -8.59
C GLU A 140 4.62 16.81 -8.92
N ASP A 141 5.22 15.97 -8.08
CA ASP A 141 5.17 14.51 -8.27
C ASP A 141 3.74 13.99 -8.25
N ILE A 142 2.90 14.51 -7.35
CA ILE A 142 1.48 14.16 -7.26
C ILE A 142 0.75 14.60 -8.53
N GLU A 143 1.00 15.81 -9.04
CA GLU A 143 0.40 16.33 -10.27
C GLU A 143 0.76 15.45 -11.47
N ILE A 144 2.03 15.08 -11.60
CA ILE A 144 2.51 14.17 -12.66
C ILE A 144 1.82 12.81 -12.58
N ALA A 145 1.71 12.25 -11.37
CA ALA A 145 1.02 10.98 -11.15
C ALA A 145 -0.47 11.05 -11.51
N LEU A 146 -1.15 12.11 -11.10
CA LEU A 146 -2.57 12.36 -11.43
C LEU A 146 -2.78 12.55 -12.93
N ALA A 147 -1.87 13.24 -13.61
CA ALA A 147 -1.89 13.39 -15.08
C ALA A 147 -1.74 12.03 -15.78
N ALA A 148 -0.84 11.17 -15.28
CA ALA A 148 -0.67 9.82 -15.82
C ALA A 148 -1.91 8.93 -15.59
N ILE A 149 -2.55 9.03 -14.43
CA ILE A 149 -3.79 8.33 -14.12
C ILE A 149 -4.91 8.80 -15.05
N LYS A 150 -5.09 10.11 -15.20
CA LYS A 150 -6.10 10.69 -16.09
C LYS A 150 -5.90 10.24 -17.54
N ALA A 151 -4.66 10.23 -18.00
CA ALA A 151 -4.32 9.77 -19.35
C ALA A 151 -4.58 8.25 -19.55
N GLY A 152 -4.61 7.47 -18.50
CA GLY A 152 -4.94 6.04 -18.52
C GLY A 152 -6.45 5.75 -18.53
N GLY A 153 -7.31 6.73 -18.19
CA GLY A 153 -8.77 6.61 -18.29
C GLY A 153 -9.54 6.59 -16.98
N SER A 154 -8.89 6.43 -15.81
CA SER A 154 -9.57 6.52 -14.50
C SER A 154 -9.73 7.97 -14.06
N SER A 155 -10.82 8.24 -13.34
CA SER A 155 -11.12 9.53 -12.75
C SER A 155 -11.32 9.50 -11.23
N GLU A 156 -11.46 8.33 -10.65
CA GLU A 156 -11.75 8.18 -9.21
C GLU A 156 -10.45 7.96 -8.45
N VAL A 157 -9.93 9.03 -7.85
CA VAL A 157 -8.68 9.00 -7.07
C VAL A 157 -8.91 9.58 -5.68
N ALA A 158 -8.44 8.88 -4.66
CA ALA A 158 -8.25 9.42 -3.32
C ALA A 158 -6.76 9.47 -3.00
N LEU A 159 -6.29 10.57 -2.43
CA LEU A 159 -4.92 10.74 -1.98
C LEU A 159 -4.78 10.36 -0.50
N LEU A 160 -3.65 9.76 -0.13
CA LEU A 160 -3.34 9.54 1.29
C LEU A 160 -2.04 10.25 1.63
N HIS A 161 -2.12 11.18 2.57
CA HIS A 161 -0.92 11.67 3.25
C HIS A 161 -0.23 10.53 4.00
N CYS A 162 1.08 10.48 3.96
CA CYS A 162 1.86 9.39 4.52
C CYS A 162 3.26 9.83 4.92
N ALA A 163 3.68 9.54 6.14
CA ALA A 163 5.08 9.61 6.54
C ALA A 163 5.72 8.23 6.36
N ILE A 164 6.89 8.17 5.69
CA ILE A 164 7.51 6.91 5.25
C ILE A 164 8.55 6.31 6.21
N ALA A 165 8.66 6.83 7.42
CA ALA A 165 9.42 6.15 8.46
C ALA A 165 8.57 5.04 9.12
N TYR A 166 9.21 4.00 9.66
CA TYR A 166 8.52 2.84 10.24
C TYR A 166 9.12 2.46 11.61
N PRO A 167 8.62 3.02 12.74
CA PRO A 167 7.60 4.07 12.84
C PRO A 167 8.19 5.47 12.60
N PRO A 168 7.38 6.44 12.16
CA PRO A 168 7.75 7.85 12.13
C PRO A 168 7.64 8.45 13.53
N LYS A 169 8.32 9.57 13.74
CA LYS A 169 8.12 10.38 14.93
C LYS A 169 6.85 11.23 14.77
N TYR A 170 6.16 11.52 15.87
CA TYR A 170 4.96 12.35 15.84
C TYR A 170 5.19 13.74 15.25
N GLU A 171 6.37 14.34 15.52
CA GLU A 171 6.78 15.64 15.00
C GLU A 171 6.94 15.69 13.48
N ASP A 172 7.15 14.53 12.82
CA ASP A 172 7.36 14.41 11.37
C ASP A 172 6.05 14.15 10.60
N ILE A 173 4.92 13.96 11.30
CA ILE A 173 3.66 13.52 10.66
C ILE A 173 3.03 14.62 9.82
N ASN A 174 3.08 15.89 10.25
CA ASN A 174 2.57 17.04 9.51
C ASN A 174 1.16 16.86 8.91
N LEU A 175 0.14 16.55 9.73
CA LEU A 175 -1.23 16.30 9.28
C LEU A 175 -1.83 17.43 8.43
N ARG A 176 -1.37 18.69 8.61
CA ARG A 176 -1.82 19.84 7.79
C ARG A 176 -1.50 19.69 6.30
N ALA A 177 -0.58 18.81 5.93
CA ALA A 177 -0.33 18.48 4.54
C ALA A 177 -1.58 17.89 3.84
N MET A 178 -2.51 17.28 4.61
CA MET A 178 -3.79 16.81 4.08
C MET A 178 -4.63 17.96 3.53
N ASP A 179 -4.69 19.08 4.25
CA ASP A 179 -5.43 20.27 3.80
C ASP A 179 -4.77 20.90 2.58
N THR A 180 -3.44 20.96 2.56
CA THR A 180 -2.69 21.46 1.40
C THR A 180 -3.01 20.63 0.15
N MET A 181 -3.00 19.31 0.25
CA MET A 181 -3.35 18.43 -0.88
C MET A 181 -4.82 18.57 -1.29
N ARG A 182 -5.73 18.67 -0.32
CA ARG A 182 -7.15 18.88 -0.61
C ARG A 182 -7.41 20.17 -1.38
N GLN A 183 -6.73 21.26 -0.96
CA GLN A 183 -6.81 22.56 -1.65
C GLN A 183 -6.17 22.54 -3.03
N ALA A 184 -5.00 21.89 -3.16
CA ALA A 184 -4.27 21.86 -4.42
C ALA A 184 -4.97 21.02 -5.50
N PHE A 185 -5.57 19.89 -5.14
CA PHE A 185 -6.05 18.90 -6.12
C PHE A 185 -7.58 18.74 -6.14
N GLY A 186 -8.30 19.21 -5.14
CA GLY A 186 -9.77 19.06 -5.06
C GLY A 186 -10.25 17.62 -4.93
N LEU A 187 -9.39 16.71 -4.47
CA LEU A 187 -9.66 15.28 -4.34
C LEU A 187 -9.92 14.89 -2.87
N PRO A 188 -10.60 13.76 -2.60
CA PRO A 188 -10.61 13.17 -1.27
C PRO A 188 -9.20 12.92 -0.77
N VAL A 189 -8.92 13.33 0.48
CA VAL A 189 -7.62 13.14 1.11
C VAL A 189 -7.81 12.46 2.46
N GLY A 190 -7.09 11.35 2.66
CA GLY A 190 -7.03 10.61 3.91
C GLY A 190 -5.60 10.51 4.44
N PHE A 191 -5.42 9.69 5.47
CA PHE A 191 -4.15 9.45 6.13
C PHE A 191 -3.74 7.98 6.06
N SER A 192 -2.47 7.72 5.79
CA SER A 192 -1.85 6.39 5.85
C SER A 192 -0.87 6.40 7.01
N ASP A 193 -1.31 5.91 8.17
CA ASP A 193 -0.53 5.95 9.40
C ASP A 193 0.46 4.80 9.53
N HIS A 194 1.64 5.13 10.07
CA HIS A 194 2.68 4.17 10.46
C HIS A 194 3.24 4.49 11.86
N THR A 195 2.56 5.33 12.63
CA THR A 195 2.96 5.66 14.02
C THR A 195 2.69 4.50 14.97
N MET A 196 3.22 4.59 16.18
CA MET A 196 2.87 3.67 17.25
C MET A 196 1.65 4.21 17.99
N GLY A 197 0.59 3.41 18.07
CA GLY A 197 -0.65 3.81 18.72
C GLY A 197 -1.68 4.40 17.75
N HIS A 198 -2.60 5.20 18.22
CA HIS A 198 -3.77 5.68 17.46
C HIS A 198 -4.03 7.20 17.60
N VAL A 199 -3.11 7.91 18.22
CA VAL A 199 -3.28 9.37 18.47
C VAL A 199 -3.33 10.15 17.15
N THR A 200 -2.48 9.79 16.21
CA THR A 200 -2.42 10.42 14.88
C THR A 200 -3.64 10.11 14.03
N ASP A 201 -4.20 8.90 14.14
CA ASP A 201 -5.44 8.53 13.43
C ASP A 201 -6.61 9.39 13.90
N VAL A 202 -6.76 9.53 15.23
CA VAL A 202 -7.80 10.40 15.82
C VAL A 202 -7.60 11.85 15.40
N ALA A 203 -6.37 12.36 15.45
CA ALA A 203 -6.06 13.74 15.06
C ALA A 203 -6.25 13.99 13.55
N ALA A 204 -6.09 12.98 12.70
CA ALA A 204 -6.29 13.09 11.26
C ALA A 204 -7.79 13.20 10.89
N VAL A 205 -8.69 12.73 11.74
CA VAL A 205 -10.15 12.75 11.52
C VAL A 205 -10.81 13.95 12.19
N ALA A 206 -10.19 14.52 13.24
CA ALA A 206 -10.70 15.67 13.98
C ALA A 206 -10.56 16.99 13.19
#